data_2c62f844ce3755740ed4e6afac52de90
#
_entry.id   2c62f844ce3755740ed4e6afac52de90
#
_cell.length_a   1.000
_cell.length_b   1.000
_cell.length_c   1.000
_cell.angle_alpha   90.00
_cell.angle_beta   90.00
_cell.angle_gamma   90.00
#
_symmetry.space_group_name_H-M   'P 1'
#
loop_
_entity.id
_entity.type
_entity.pdbx_description
1 polymer ?
#
loop_
_entity_poly.entity_id
_entity_poly.type
_entity_poly.pdbx_seq_one_letter_code
_entity_poly.pdbx_strand_id
1 'polypeptide(L)'
;MRHPRLIPVLLLIIVTSLATPLQAQIVLKGKITTEKNEPVAFAPVILQQLPDTTRYTEGVITDMAGNYRFGKHRAGRYLLSVRTIGYKTLYDTVLLRKPSIGMTEVVRDYVLSEDVAEIDAVVVTANNTASYFDRTVYTITNEDRKAAVTSLDLTNKIPQIRINRQTNQITDRKSVV
;
A
#
# COMPACT_ATOMS: atom_id res chain seq x y z
N MET A 1 58.59 44.71 14.40
CA MET A 1 57.93 43.90 15.46
C MET A 1 57.42 42.60 14.84
N ARG A 2 58.13 41.49 15.02
CA ARG A 2 57.78 40.17 14.49
C ARG A 2 56.89 39.48 15.53
N HIS A 3 55.63 39.10 15.18
CA HIS A 3 54.74 38.36 16.02
C HIS A 3 54.89 36.85 15.73
N PRO A 4 55.94 36.15 16.21
CA PRO A 4 56.19 34.73 15.89
C PRO A 4 55.20 33.77 16.54
N ARG A 5 54.33 34.27 17.44
CA ARG A 5 53.32 33.44 18.16
C ARG A 5 51.98 33.32 17.45
N LEU A 6 51.72 34.11 16.40
CA LEU A 6 50.48 34.04 15.64
C LEU A 6 50.44 32.87 14.63
N ILE A 7 51.63 32.44 14.14
CA ILE A 7 51.74 31.37 13.18
C ILE A 7 51.27 30.00 13.76
N PRO A 8 51.68 29.58 14.97
CA PRO A 8 51.19 28.30 15.52
C PRO A 8 49.70 28.34 15.87
N VAL A 9 49.15 29.49 16.26
CA VAL A 9 47.70 29.64 16.53
C VAL A 9 46.92 29.53 15.24
N LEU A 10 47.36 30.16 14.17
CA LEU A 10 46.75 30.07 12.85
C LEU A 10 46.79 28.66 12.30
N LEU A 11 47.90 27.97 12.48
CA LEU A 11 48.06 26.56 12.05
C LEU A 11 47.14 25.64 12.84
N LEU A 12 46.96 25.87 14.15
CA LEU A 12 46.04 25.08 14.98
C LEU A 12 44.58 25.26 14.54
N ILE A 13 44.18 26.50 14.18
CA ILE A 13 42.83 26.80 13.69
C ILE A 13 42.58 26.10 12.33
N ILE A 14 43.55 26.07 11.45
CA ILE A 14 43.47 25.40 10.16
C ILE A 14 43.31 23.88 10.34
N VAL A 15 44.07 23.27 11.23
CA VAL A 15 43.99 21.83 11.51
C VAL A 15 42.64 21.42 12.12
N THR A 16 42.06 22.25 13.00
CA THR A 16 40.76 21.97 13.59
C THR A 16 39.61 22.16 12.58
N SER A 17 39.75 23.03 11.59
CA SER A 17 38.74 23.25 10.56
C SER A 17 38.65 22.13 9.52
N LEU A 18 39.72 21.33 9.35
CA LEU A 18 39.75 20.15 8.47
C LEU A 18 39.14 18.89 9.10
N ALA A 19 38.75 18.90 10.37
CA ALA A 19 38.07 17.80 11.02
C ALA A 19 36.60 17.72 10.59
N THR A 20 36.34 17.42 9.31
CA THR A 20 34.99 17.12 8.85
C THR A 20 34.50 15.84 9.53
N PRO A 21 33.33 15.84 10.19
CA PRO A 21 32.82 14.63 10.80
C PRO A 21 32.59 13.59 9.69
N LEU A 22 33.34 12.51 9.72
CA LEU A 22 33.12 11.36 8.85
C LEU A 22 31.78 10.73 9.21
N GLN A 23 30.74 11.10 8.50
CA GLN A 23 29.40 10.55 8.73
C GLN A 23 29.39 9.10 8.22
N ALA A 24 29.24 8.19 9.18
CA ALA A 24 29.05 6.79 8.87
C ALA A 24 27.79 6.60 8.03
N GLN A 25 27.93 6.00 6.85
CA GLN A 25 26.86 5.77 5.89
C GLN A 25 26.52 4.29 5.87
N ILE A 26 25.24 3.99 5.90
CA ILE A 26 24.73 2.63 5.94
C ILE A 26 23.89 2.41 4.69
N VAL A 27 24.16 1.31 4.00
CA VAL A 27 23.40 0.86 2.83
C VAL A 27 22.51 -0.29 3.28
N LEU A 28 21.21 -0.19 3.01
CA LEU A 28 20.25 -1.27 3.23
C LEU A 28 19.96 -1.95 1.88
N LYS A 29 20.13 -3.26 1.84
CA LYS A 29 19.84 -4.07 0.66
C LYS A 29 19.23 -5.40 1.05
N GLY A 30 18.65 -6.11 0.12
CA GLY A 30 18.07 -7.43 0.34
C GLY A 30 17.31 -7.94 -0.86
N LYS A 31 16.62 -9.03 -0.66
CA LYS A 31 15.81 -9.69 -1.67
C LYS A 31 14.37 -9.86 -1.19
N ILE A 32 13.42 -9.72 -2.11
CA ILE A 32 12.01 -9.98 -1.86
C ILE A 32 11.59 -11.19 -2.67
N THR A 33 11.03 -12.19 -1.97
CA THR A 33 10.55 -13.44 -2.57
C THR A 33 9.13 -13.71 -2.13
N THR A 34 8.47 -14.63 -2.83
CA THR A 34 7.21 -15.24 -2.42
C THR A 34 7.45 -16.39 -1.44
N GLU A 35 6.39 -16.94 -0.84
CA GLU A 35 6.45 -18.15 -0.03
C GLU A 35 6.95 -19.37 -0.82
N LYS A 36 6.82 -19.34 -2.15
CA LYS A 36 7.36 -20.35 -3.08
C LYS A 36 8.81 -20.11 -3.47
N ASN A 37 9.47 -19.12 -2.80
CA ASN A 37 10.84 -18.72 -3.07
C ASN A 37 11.07 -18.10 -4.48
N GLU A 38 10.00 -17.64 -5.14
CA GLU A 38 10.08 -16.95 -6.42
C GLU A 38 10.40 -15.47 -6.20
N PRO A 39 11.25 -14.84 -7.03
CA PRO A 39 11.57 -13.43 -6.87
C PRO A 39 10.37 -12.53 -7.20
N VAL A 40 10.12 -11.52 -6.37
CA VAL A 40 9.10 -10.50 -6.64
C VAL A 40 9.74 -9.32 -7.34
N ALA A 41 9.59 -9.27 -8.66
CA ALA A 41 10.13 -8.21 -9.50
C ALA A 41 9.25 -6.96 -9.48
N PHE A 42 9.88 -5.80 -9.65
CA PHE A 42 9.23 -4.49 -9.79
C PHE A 42 8.32 -4.08 -8.62
N ALA A 43 8.55 -4.66 -7.43
CA ALA A 43 7.84 -4.27 -6.23
C ALA A 43 8.40 -2.97 -5.66
N PRO A 44 7.56 -1.97 -5.36
CA PRO A 44 7.99 -0.76 -4.68
C PRO A 44 8.31 -1.05 -3.22
N VAL A 45 9.51 -0.64 -2.80
CA VAL A 45 10.01 -0.72 -1.42
C VAL A 45 10.23 0.69 -0.93
N ILE A 46 9.58 1.06 0.16
CA ILE A 46 9.63 2.42 0.72
C ILE A 46 10.29 2.36 2.09
N LEU A 47 11.22 3.27 2.33
CA LEU A 47 11.92 3.42 3.60
C LEU A 47 11.64 4.80 4.19
N GLN A 48 11.05 4.85 5.38
CA GLN A 48 10.67 6.07 6.09
C GLN A 48 11.38 6.16 7.44
N GLN A 49 11.89 7.32 7.79
CA GLN A 49 12.55 7.51 9.09
C GLN A 49 11.53 7.67 10.22
N LEU A 50 11.73 6.93 11.31
CA LEU A 50 10.94 7.06 12.54
C LEU A 50 11.54 8.12 13.48
N PRO A 51 10.71 8.81 14.31
CA PRO A 51 9.27 8.56 14.53
C PRO A 51 8.33 9.22 13.51
N ASP A 52 8.83 10.11 12.67
CA ASP A 52 8.01 10.89 11.73
C ASP A 52 7.87 10.15 10.38
N THR A 53 6.82 9.37 10.24
CA THR A 53 6.50 8.62 9.02
C THR A 53 5.89 9.50 7.91
N THR A 54 5.59 10.76 8.21
CA THR A 54 5.06 11.70 7.19
C THR A 54 6.17 12.15 6.25
N ARG A 55 7.42 12.05 6.68
CA ARG A 55 8.58 12.30 5.83
C ARG A 55 8.90 11.06 5.00
N TYR A 56 8.69 11.21 3.71
CA TYR A 56 9.21 10.27 2.74
C TYR A 56 10.73 10.31 2.76
N THR A 57 11.38 9.18 2.96
CA THR A 57 12.84 9.11 2.99
C THR A 57 13.40 8.69 1.64
N GLU A 58 13.07 7.50 1.18
CA GLU A 58 13.51 6.96 -0.11
C GLU A 58 12.59 5.81 -0.55
N GLY A 59 12.36 5.70 -1.86
CA GLY A 59 11.67 4.56 -2.46
C GLY A 59 12.52 3.96 -3.57
N VAL A 60 12.59 2.65 -3.61
CA VAL A 60 13.26 1.88 -4.65
C VAL A 60 12.32 0.82 -5.20
N ILE A 61 12.64 0.27 -6.36
CA ILE A 61 11.89 -0.80 -7.00
C ILE A 61 12.81 -2.01 -7.08
N THR A 62 12.30 -3.21 -6.80
CA THR A 62 13.06 -4.46 -6.95
C THR A 62 13.39 -4.72 -8.42
N ASP A 63 14.55 -5.32 -8.65
CA ASP A 63 14.97 -5.78 -9.98
C ASP A 63 14.25 -7.09 -10.37
N MET A 64 14.57 -7.64 -11.56
CA MET A 64 13.99 -8.90 -12.06
C MET A 64 14.29 -10.10 -11.14
N ALA A 65 15.37 -10.06 -10.37
CA ALA A 65 15.75 -11.10 -9.42
C ALA A 65 15.17 -10.85 -8.02
N GLY A 66 14.34 -9.80 -7.84
CA GLY A 66 13.73 -9.42 -6.59
C GLY A 66 14.65 -8.65 -5.64
N ASN A 67 15.85 -8.23 -6.07
CA ASN A 67 16.76 -7.50 -5.21
C ASN A 67 16.38 -6.03 -5.13
N TYR A 68 16.59 -5.45 -3.95
CA TYR A 68 16.44 -4.01 -3.72
C TYR A 68 17.71 -3.46 -3.06
N ARG A 69 18.00 -2.17 -3.26
CA ARG A 69 19.13 -1.47 -2.64
C ARG A 69 18.76 -0.01 -2.43
N PHE A 70 18.76 0.41 -1.19
CA PHE A 70 18.69 1.82 -0.82
C PHE A 70 20.06 2.48 -0.87
N GLY A 71 20.04 3.80 -0.99
CA GLY A 71 21.25 4.62 -0.93
C GLY A 71 21.91 4.63 0.44
N LYS A 72 22.58 5.73 0.74
CA LYS A 72 23.35 5.88 1.99
C LYS A 72 22.49 6.58 3.05
N HIS A 73 22.18 5.88 4.11
CA HIS A 73 21.38 6.38 5.22
C HIS A 73 22.21 6.62 6.48
N ARG A 74 21.67 7.47 7.37
CA ARG A 74 22.20 7.66 8.72
C ARG A 74 21.72 6.55 9.64
N ALA A 75 22.43 6.35 10.76
CA ALA A 75 21.94 5.47 11.81
C ALA A 75 20.60 5.99 12.37
N GLY A 76 19.66 5.08 12.61
CA GLY A 76 18.32 5.41 13.07
C GLY A 76 17.37 4.25 12.94
N ARG A 77 16.14 4.45 13.38
CA ARG A 77 15.05 3.52 13.14
C ARG A 77 14.27 3.94 11.90
N TYR A 78 13.96 2.98 11.07
CA TYR A 78 13.24 3.17 9.82
C TYR A 78 12.09 2.19 9.72
N LEU A 79 10.99 2.63 9.16
CA LEU A 79 9.89 1.78 8.74
C LEU A 79 10.13 1.43 7.27
N LEU A 80 10.30 0.15 6.98
CA LEU A 80 10.32 -0.38 5.63
C LEU A 80 8.92 -0.90 5.30
N SER A 81 8.41 -0.55 4.13
CA SER A 81 7.16 -1.08 3.63
C SER A 81 7.28 -1.55 2.20
N VAL A 82 6.63 -2.68 1.90
CA VAL A 82 6.52 -3.23 0.55
C VAL A 82 5.05 -3.39 0.23
N ARG A 83 4.61 -2.76 -0.86
CA ARG A 83 3.21 -2.84 -1.30
C ARG A 83 3.15 -3.16 -2.78
N THR A 84 2.65 -4.35 -3.11
CA THR A 84 2.48 -4.78 -4.50
C THR A 84 1.17 -5.54 -4.67
N ILE A 85 0.64 -5.52 -5.89
CA ILE A 85 -0.66 -6.13 -6.21
C ILE A 85 -0.57 -7.65 -6.04
N GLY A 86 -1.59 -8.26 -5.43
CA GLY A 86 -1.67 -9.70 -5.20
C GLY A 86 -0.95 -10.18 -3.94
N TYR A 87 -0.33 -9.30 -3.15
CA TYR A 87 0.36 -9.64 -1.92
C TYR A 87 -0.08 -8.76 -0.76
N LYS A 88 -0.06 -9.31 0.45
CA LYS A 88 -0.30 -8.54 1.68
C LYS A 88 0.80 -7.50 1.85
N THR A 89 0.41 -6.28 2.23
CA THR A 89 1.39 -5.22 2.49
C THR A 89 2.29 -5.63 3.66
N LEU A 90 3.60 -5.64 3.42
CA LEU A 90 4.59 -5.93 4.45
C LEU A 90 5.06 -4.62 5.09
N TYR A 91 5.18 -4.64 6.43
CA TYR A 91 5.80 -3.57 7.21
C TYR A 91 6.84 -4.18 8.15
N ASP A 92 8.04 -3.59 8.19
CA ASP A 92 9.10 -3.97 9.13
C ASP A 92 9.82 -2.74 9.68
N THR A 93 10.24 -2.81 10.95
CA THR A 93 11.03 -1.76 11.57
C THR A 93 12.50 -2.13 11.55
N VAL A 94 13.26 -1.47 10.71
CA VAL A 94 14.71 -1.70 10.55
C VAL A 94 15.50 -0.74 11.40
N LEU A 95 16.38 -1.26 12.25
CA LEU A 95 17.33 -0.47 13.02
C LEU A 95 18.69 -0.44 12.30
N LEU A 96 19.02 0.71 11.71
CA LEU A 96 20.32 0.98 11.11
C LEU A 96 21.26 1.50 12.22
N ARG A 97 22.23 0.69 12.62
CA ARG A 97 23.20 1.03 13.69
C ARG A 97 24.42 1.71 13.09
N LYS A 98 24.95 2.71 13.79
CA LYS A 98 26.19 3.37 13.38
C LYS A 98 27.33 2.34 13.30
N PRO A 99 28.01 2.20 12.14
CA PRO A 99 29.16 1.32 12.06
C PRO A 99 30.32 1.88 12.88
N SER A 100 31.15 0.99 13.39
CA SER A 100 32.35 1.38 14.15
C SER A 100 33.40 2.03 13.25
N ILE A 101 33.51 1.58 12.00
CA ILE A 101 34.47 2.09 10.99
C ILE A 101 33.81 1.97 9.60
N GLY A 102 33.89 3.05 8.81
CA GLY A 102 33.55 3.03 7.39
C GLY A 102 32.06 2.89 7.03
N MET A 103 31.81 2.30 5.88
CA MET A 103 30.47 2.01 5.34
C MET A 103 30.01 0.61 5.77
N THR A 104 28.77 0.51 6.22
CA THR A 104 28.18 -0.79 6.58
C THR A 104 27.02 -1.11 5.65
N GLU A 105 27.00 -2.33 5.16
CA GLU A 105 25.85 -2.88 4.46
C GLU A 105 25.01 -3.71 5.45
N VAL A 106 23.70 -3.43 5.45
CA VAL A 106 22.70 -4.20 6.19
C VAL A 106 21.87 -4.97 5.18
N VAL A 107 21.83 -6.28 5.33
CA VAL A 107 21.06 -7.16 4.46
C VAL A 107 19.75 -7.55 5.17
N ARG A 108 18.62 -7.38 4.49
CA ARG A 108 17.29 -7.78 4.95
C ARG A 108 16.52 -8.38 3.80
N ASP A 109 16.23 -9.66 3.91
CA ASP A 109 15.40 -10.38 2.94
C ASP A 109 13.98 -10.52 3.49
N TYR A 110 12.99 -10.45 2.61
CA TYR A 110 11.59 -10.51 2.98
C TYR A 110 10.84 -11.50 2.10
N VAL A 111 9.86 -12.16 2.72
CA VAL A 111 8.93 -13.05 2.04
C VAL A 111 7.55 -12.40 2.05
N LEU A 112 6.94 -12.26 0.88
CA LEU A 112 5.58 -11.75 0.75
C LEU A 112 4.58 -12.90 0.71
N SER A 113 3.54 -12.80 1.55
CA SER A 113 2.39 -13.69 1.50
C SER A 113 1.39 -13.20 0.46
N GLU A 114 0.85 -14.12 -0.32
CA GLU A 114 -0.20 -13.82 -1.28
C GLU A 114 -1.42 -13.22 -0.53
N ASP A 115 -1.94 -12.12 -1.04
CA ASP A 115 -3.23 -11.59 -0.61
C ASP A 115 -4.32 -12.36 -1.37
N VAL A 116 -4.52 -13.61 -0.95
CA VAL A 116 -5.71 -14.34 -1.35
C VAL A 116 -6.85 -13.56 -0.68
N ALA A 117 -7.45 -12.60 -1.40
CA ALA A 117 -8.78 -12.18 -1.05
C ALA A 117 -9.58 -13.48 -1.05
N GLU A 118 -9.80 -14.06 0.12
CA GLU A 118 -10.92 -14.96 0.31
C GLU A 118 -12.09 -14.15 -0.22
N ILE A 119 -12.50 -14.44 -1.45
CA ILE A 119 -13.83 -14.12 -1.89
C ILE A 119 -14.63 -15.01 -0.95
N ASP A 120 -14.91 -14.50 0.24
CA ASP A 120 -16.01 -15.00 1.04
C ASP A 120 -17.11 -15.19 0.02
N ALA A 121 -17.43 -16.47 -0.22
CA ALA A 121 -18.54 -16.79 -1.08
C ALA A 121 -19.63 -15.87 -0.56
N VAL A 122 -19.93 -14.83 -1.33
CA VAL A 122 -20.99 -13.91 -1.00
C VAL A 122 -22.16 -14.84 -0.83
N VAL A 123 -22.45 -15.17 0.44
CA VAL A 123 -23.73 -15.74 0.80
C VAL A 123 -24.67 -14.64 0.36
N VAL A 124 -25.16 -14.78 -0.85
CA VAL A 124 -26.20 -13.96 -1.41
C VAL A 124 -27.41 -14.24 -0.53
N THR A 125 -27.41 -13.60 0.62
CA THR A 125 -28.62 -13.37 1.37
C THR A 125 -29.42 -12.54 0.39
N ALA A 126 -30.47 -13.13 -0.16
CA ALA A 126 -31.20 -12.72 -1.33
C ALA A 126 -31.74 -11.29 -1.19
N ASN A 127 -30.89 -10.31 -1.35
CA ASN A 127 -31.29 -8.99 -1.77
C ASN A 127 -31.43 -9.08 -3.30
N ASN A 128 -32.65 -9.41 -3.74
CA ASN A 128 -33.01 -9.52 -5.14
C ASN A 128 -32.79 -8.22 -5.95
N THR A 129 -32.16 -7.23 -5.34
CA THR A 129 -31.95 -5.91 -5.91
C THR A 129 -30.48 -5.53 -5.84
N ALA A 130 -29.83 -5.37 -6.99
CA ALA A 130 -28.49 -4.78 -7.12
C ALA A 130 -28.65 -3.36 -7.70
N SER A 131 -28.18 -2.34 -6.96
CA SER A 131 -28.22 -0.95 -7.38
C SER A 131 -26.85 -0.54 -7.91
N TYR A 132 -26.78 -0.11 -9.15
CA TYR A 132 -25.62 0.48 -9.81
C TYR A 132 -25.81 1.99 -9.93
N PHE A 133 -24.76 2.71 -10.27
CA PHE A 133 -24.84 4.17 -10.44
C PHE A 133 -25.84 4.61 -11.52
N ASP A 134 -25.95 3.83 -12.60
CA ASP A 134 -26.77 4.11 -13.77
C ASP A 134 -28.11 3.32 -13.84
N ARG A 135 -28.22 2.24 -13.05
CA ARG A 135 -29.36 1.34 -13.11
C ARG A 135 -29.56 0.52 -11.84
N THR A 136 -30.76 0.08 -11.60
CA THR A 136 -31.10 -0.90 -10.56
C THR A 136 -31.53 -2.19 -11.25
N VAL A 137 -30.91 -3.31 -10.88
CA VAL A 137 -31.25 -4.64 -11.42
C VAL A 137 -31.97 -5.41 -10.33
N TYR A 138 -33.17 -5.88 -10.65
CA TYR A 138 -33.94 -6.77 -9.81
C TYR A 138 -33.91 -8.19 -10.38
N THR A 139 -33.40 -9.14 -9.62
CA THR A 139 -33.32 -10.55 -10.03
C THR A 139 -34.55 -11.31 -9.54
N ILE A 140 -35.30 -11.88 -10.46
CA ILE A 140 -36.49 -12.69 -10.15
C ILE A 140 -36.01 -14.09 -9.70
N THR A 141 -36.30 -14.46 -8.45
CA THR A 141 -36.02 -15.77 -7.91
C THR A 141 -37.01 -16.85 -8.33
N ASN A 142 -36.65 -18.10 -8.11
CA ASN A 142 -37.56 -19.23 -8.34
C ASN A 142 -38.80 -19.18 -7.42
N GLU A 143 -38.65 -18.60 -6.22
CA GLU A 143 -39.74 -18.40 -5.27
C GLU A 143 -40.71 -17.33 -5.77
N ASP A 144 -40.22 -16.23 -6.35
CA ASP A 144 -41.02 -15.21 -6.98
C ASP A 144 -41.85 -15.76 -8.15
N ARG A 145 -41.24 -16.64 -8.95
CA ARG A 145 -41.89 -17.31 -10.07
C ARG A 145 -42.99 -18.26 -9.61
N LYS A 146 -42.79 -19.02 -8.55
CA LYS A 146 -43.81 -19.93 -7.98
C LYS A 146 -45.00 -19.20 -7.38
N ALA A 147 -44.75 -18.01 -6.81
CA ALA A 147 -45.78 -17.21 -6.18
C ALA A 147 -46.55 -16.30 -7.13
N ALA A 148 -46.12 -16.17 -8.38
CA ALA A 148 -46.76 -15.33 -9.40
C ALA A 148 -47.55 -16.17 -10.37
N VAL A 149 -48.81 -15.78 -10.61
CA VAL A 149 -49.71 -16.40 -11.61
C VAL A 149 -49.54 -15.72 -12.96
N THR A 150 -49.17 -14.45 -12.96
CA THR A 150 -49.02 -13.62 -14.18
C THR A 150 -47.72 -12.83 -14.13
N SER A 151 -47.29 -12.36 -15.33
CA SER A 151 -46.14 -11.44 -15.44
C SER A 151 -46.31 -10.14 -14.66
N LEU A 152 -47.56 -9.68 -14.52
CA LEU A 152 -47.96 -8.50 -13.75
C LEU A 152 -47.70 -8.72 -12.26
N ASP A 153 -47.92 -9.92 -11.75
CA ASP A 153 -47.63 -10.24 -10.34
C ASP A 153 -46.16 -10.20 -10.03
N LEU A 154 -45.30 -10.62 -10.97
CA LEU A 154 -43.84 -10.50 -10.83
C LEU A 154 -43.40 -9.02 -10.79
N THR A 155 -43.98 -8.19 -11.65
CA THR A 155 -43.63 -6.77 -11.71
C THR A 155 -44.03 -6.00 -10.45
N ASN A 156 -45.15 -6.39 -9.81
CA ASN A 156 -45.60 -5.79 -8.54
C ASN A 156 -44.67 -6.09 -7.35
N LYS A 157 -43.84 -7.11 -7.45
CA LYS A 157 -42.82 -7.43 -6.40
C LYS A 157 -41.58 -6.54 -6.47
N ILE A 158 -41.41 -5.79 -7.56
CA ILE A 158 -40.28 -4.86 -7.68
C ILE A 158 -40.57 -3.61 -6.84
N PRO A 159 -39.75 -3.29 -5.80
CA PRO A 159 -40.10 -2.26 -4.82
C PRO A 159 -40.27 -0.86 -5.36
N GLN A 160 -39.73 -0.57 -6.54
CA GLN A 160 -39.70 0.75 -7.15
C GLN A 160 -40.79 0.95 -8.22
N ILE A 161 -41.53 -0.09 -8.56
CA ILE A 161 -42.54 -0.05 -9.66
C ILE A 161 -43.95 -0.16 -9.08
N ARG A 162 -44.86 0.63 -9.62
CA ARG A 162 -46.29 0.48 -9.40
C ARG A 162 -46.98 0.29 -10.73
N ILE A 163 -47.89 -0.67 -10.82
CA ILE A 163 -48.71 -0.92 -11.98
C ILE A 163 -50.15 -0.54 -11.63
N ASN A 164 -50.71 0.33 -12.44
CA ASN A 164 -52.13 0.62 -12.39
C ASN A 164 -52.88 -0.46 -13.21
N ARG A 165 -53.62 -1.33 -12.54
CA ARG A 165 -54.33 -2.47 -13.17
C ARG A 165 -55.48 -2.04 -14.09
N GLN A 166 -55.97 -0.79 -13.97
CA GLN A 166 -57.05 -0.28 -14.82
C GLN A 166 -56.55 0.30 -16.15
N THR A 167 -55.35 0.94 -16.11
CA THR A 167 -54.79 1.62 -17.27
C THR A 167 -53.60 0.90 -17.88
N ASN A 168 -53.09 -0.19 -17.26
CA ASN A 168 -51.88 -0.91 -17.62
C ASN A 168 -50.62 -0.01 -17.66
N GLN A 169 -50.64 1.11 -16.95
CA GLN A 169 -49.47 2.01 -16.88
C GLN A 169 -48.52 1.61 -15.77
N ILE A 170 -47.25 1.64 -16.09
CA ILE A 170 -46.14 1.39 -15.16
C ILE A 170 -45.57 2.74 -14.71
N THR A 171 -45.54 2.98 -13.40
CA THR A 171 -45.04 4.23 -12.84
C THR A 171 -43.92 3.93 -11.84
N ASP A 172 -42.80 4.68 -11.92
CA ASP A 172 -41.73 4.63 -10.93
C ASP A 172 -42.13 5.41 -9.68
N ARG A 173 -41.88 4.83 -8.50
CA ARG A 173 -42.17 5.48 -7.21
C ARG A 173 -41.36 6.75 -6.95
N LYS A 174 -40.23 6.95 -7.64
CA LYS A 174 -39.38 8.14 -7.49
C LYS A 174 -39.87 9.36 -8.27
N SER A 175 -40.81 9.21 -9.18
CA SER A 175 -41.29 10.29 -10.06
C SER A 175 -42.60 10.93 -9.59
N VAL A 176 -42.99 10.80 -8.33
CA VAL A 176 -44.12 11.57 -7.77
C VAL A 176 -43.53 12.74 -6.99
N VAL A 177 -43.34 13.86 -7.67
CA VAL A 177 -43.26 15.19 -7.10
C VAL A 177 -44.61 15.85 -7.28
#